data_72a75f3cbc5ae8bf67e00f40a4ab3442
#
_entry.id   72a75f3cbc5ae8bf67e00f40a4ab3442
#
_cell.length_a   1.000
_cell.length_b   1.000
_cell.length_c   1.000
_cell.angle_alpha   90.00
_cell.angle_beta   90.00
_cell.angle_gamma   90.00
#
_symmetry.space_group_name_H-M   'P 1'
#
loop_
_entity.id
_entity.type
_entity.pdbx_description
1 polymer ?
#
loop_
_entity_poly.entity_id
_entity_poly.type
_entity_poly.pdbx_seq_one_letter_code
_entity_poly.pdbx_strand_id
1 'polypeptide(L)'
;LATPATMGRVSGFGWGMGYLGGIVLLTILLVGFIFPDPGWFGVTSEGAWNIRLAMVLSAVWFAVFALPVFFAIPEVPADEASPVRGLFSGYRELFRSLRGLWHESKQTLFFLLASAVFRDGLAGVFTFAGVIAARSFGFDATTVIIFAIAANIISGIATILGGMFEDRFSAKGVMTASLVAMVTGLVLVFVLAPLGPWVFWTFGLMSAVFVGPVQSASRSYLAKLIPPGREGEIFGLYATTGRAVSFLAPAAFTAAVALGGTSLFGILGIALVLLIGMILLLMVRESPTTSVTK
;
A
#
# COMPACT_ATOMS: atom_id res chain seq x y z
N LEU A 1 -20.14 1.17 10.70
CA LEU A 1 -20.35 1.95 9.46
C LEU A 1 -20.39 1.07 8.19
N ALA A 2 -19.66 -0.03 8.13
CA ALA A 2 -19.67 -0.96 7.00
C ALA A 2 -20.29 -2.30 7.42
N THR A 3 -21.14 -2.86 6.57
CA THR A 3 -21.64 -4.22 6.72
C THR A 3 -20.72 -5.21 6.00
N PRO A 4 -20.74 -6.51 6.32
CA PRO A 4 -19.95 -7.51 5.58
C PRO A 4 -20.18 -7.48 4.06
N ALA A 5 -21.38 -7.09 3.61
CA ALA A 5 -21.73 -6.98 2.19
C ALA A 5 -21.22 -5.72 1.48
N THR A 6 -20.83 -4.69 2.22
CA THR A 6 -20.38 -3.38 1.66
C THR A 6 -18.95 -3.03 2.05
N MET A 7 -18.25 -3.93 2.73
CA MET A 7 -16.93 -3.68 3.29
C MET A 7 -15.89 -3.39 2.20
N GLY A 8 -15.93 -4.10 1.07
CA GLY A 8 -15.08 -3.88 -0.07
C GLY A 8 -15.26 -2.50 -0.69
N ARG A 9 -16.51 -2.08 -0.91
CA ARG A 9 -16.81 -0.73 -1.45
C ARG A 9 -16.33 0.39 -0.52
N VAL A 10 -16.58 0.27 0.78
CA VAL A 10 -16.16 1.29 1.75
C VAL A 10 -14.64 1.37 1.83
N SER A 11 -13.96 0.23 1.85
CA SER A 11 -12.49 0.16 1.84
C SER A 11 -11.92 0.72 0.54
N GLY A 12 -12.45 0.31 -0.61
CA GLY A 12 -12.03 0.76 -1.93
C GLY A 12 -12.24 2.26 -2.14
N PHE A 13 -13.38 2.79 -1.72
CA PHE A 13 -13.66 4.21 -1.77
C PHE A 13 -12.69 5.01 -0.88
N GLY A 14 -12.47 4.57 0.35
CA GLY A 14 -11.53 5.22 1.28
C GLY A 14 -10.11 5.28 0.72
N TRP A 15 -9.60 4.19 0.16
CA TRP A 15 -8.30 4.18 -0.52
C TRP A 15 -8.27 5.04 -1.78
N GLY A 16 -9.32 4.99 -2.60
CA GLY A 16 -9.45 5.82 -3.80
C GLY A 16 -9.43 7.32 -3.48
N MET A 17 -10.13 7.72 -2.41
CA MET A 17 -10.08 9.11 -1.91
C MET A 17 -8.69 9.49 -1.41
N GLY A 18 -7.93 8.55 -0.83
CA GLY A 18 -6.54 8.76 -0.46
C GLY A 18 -5.65 9.07 -1.67
N TYR A 19 -5.81 8.33 -2.77
CA TYR A 19 -5.12 8.63 -4.04
C TYR A 19 -5.51 10.00 -4.58
N LEU A 20 -6.80 10.34 -4.58
CA LEU A 20 -7.28 11.64 -5.04
C LEU A 20 -6.67 12.78 -4.23
N GLY A 21 -6.68 12.67 -2.89
CA GLY A 21 -6.07 13.65 -2.00
C GLY A 21 -4.57 13.83 -2.25
N GLY A 22 -3.85 12.71 -2.49
CA GLY A 22 -2.43 12.73 -2.86
C GLY A 22 -2.18 13.42 -4.21
N ILE A 23 -3.01 13.15 -5.23
CA ILE A 23 -2.89 13.78 -6.54
C ILE A 23 -3.12 15.29 -6.45
N VAL A 24 -4.17 15.71 -5.72
CA VAL A 24 -4.47 17.14 -5.52
C VAL A 24 -3.31 17.85 -4.84
N LEU A 25 -2.78 17.28 -3.74
CA LEU A 25 -1.63 17.85 -3.04
C LEU A 25 -0.42 17.95 -3.97
N LEU A 26 -0.04 16.84 -4.64
CA LEU A 26 1.11 16.83 -5.54
C LEU A 26 0.96 17.84 -6.68
N THR A 27 -0.25 18.01 -7.22
CA THR A 27 -0.52 19.01 -8.28
C THR A 27 -0.33 20.43 -7.74
N ILE A 28 -0.85 20.72 -6.54
CA ILE A 28 -0.67 22.04 -5.91
C ILE A 28 0.80 22.33 -5.67
N LEU A 29 1.55 21.37 -5.15
CA LEU A 29 2.99 21.54 -4.89
C LEU A 29 3.77 21.71 -6.18
N LEU A 30 3.46 20.93 -7.19
CA LEU A 30 4.15 20.95 -8.47
C LEU A 30 3.94 22.28 -9.20
N VAL A 31 2.67 22.69 -9.36
CA VAL A 31 2.29 23.91 -10.10
C VAL A 31 2.63 25.17 -9.31
N GLY A 32 2.54 25.11 -7.98
CA GLY A 32 2.75 26.29 -7.14
C GLY A 32 4.20 26.54 -6.76
N PHE A 33 5.00 25.49 -6.57
CA PHE A 33 6.30 25.65 -5.90
C PHE A 33 7.47 24.94 -6.59
N ILE A 34 7.23 23.96 -7.47
CA ILE A 34 8.30 23.19 -8.08
C ILE A 34 8.58 23.65 -9.51
N PHE A 35 7.54 23.82 -10.34
CA PHE A 35 7.72 24.26 -11.73
C PHE A 35 8.08 25.76 -11.87
N PRO A 36 7.40 26.70 -11.19
CA PRO A 36 7.75 28.09 -11.32
C PRO A 36 8.93 28.47 -10.41
N ASP A 37 9.85 29.30 -10.93
CA ASP A 37 10.89 29.95 -10.14
C ASP A 37 10.95 31.45 -10.50
N PRO A 38 10.47 32.36 -9.64
CA PRO A 38 9.92 32.08 -8.30
C PRO A 38 8.55 31.42 -8.33
N GLY A 39 8.32 30.52 -7.35
CA GLY A 39 7.04 29.91 -7.09
C GLY A 39 6.02 30.88 -6.47
N TRP A 40 4.85 30.34 -6.08
CA TRP A 40 3.84 31.12 -5.37
C TRP A 40 4.44 31.80 -4.13
N PHE A 41 3.93 32.98 -3.82
CA PHE A 41 4.43 33.84 -2.72
C PHE A 41 5.89 34.27 -2.86
N GLY A 42 6.47 34.21 -4.05
CA GLY A 42 7.86 34.62 -4.31
C GLY A 42 8.91 33.63 -3.78
N VAL A 43 8.53 32.39 -3.54
CA VAL A 43 9.44 31.35 -3.03
C VAL A 43 10.37 30.89 -4.15
N THR A 44 11.68 31.01 -3.91
CA THR A 44 12.73 30.63 -4.86
C THR A 44 13.26 29.23 -4.61
N SER A 45 13.93 28.65 -5.60
CA SER A 45 14.67 27.38 -5.47
C SER A 45 15.99 27.52 -4.68
N GLU A 46 16.45 28.75 -4.40
CA GLU A 46 17.66 29.00 -3.60
C GLU A 46 17.55 28.34 -2.21
N GLY A 47 18.60 27.63 -1.80
CA GLY A 47 18.63 26.93 -0.52
C GLY A 47 17.53 25.87 -0.37
N ALA A 48 16.91 25.43 -1.47
CA ALA A 48 15.81 24.49 -1.51
C ALA A 48 14.56 24.94 -0.73
N TRP A 49 14.29 26.26 -0.65
CA TRP A 49 13.14 26.81 0.06
C TRP A 49 11.80 26.29 -0.50
N ASN A 50 11.70 26.12 -1.82
CA ASN A 50 10.54 25.52 -2.48
C ASN A 50 10.23 24.09 -1.96
N ILE A 51 11.27 23.25 -1.78
CA ILE A 51 11.12 21.88 -1.25
C ILE A 51 10.75 21.91 0.24
N ARG A 52 11.40 22.80 1.02
CA ARG A 52 11.09 22.93 2.46
C ARG A 52 9.64 23.35 2.68
N LEU A 53 9.17 24.32 1.92
CA LEU A 53 7.77 24.77 1.99
C LEU A 53 6.82 23.68 1.52
N ALA A 54 7.15 22.92 0.48
CA ALA A 54 6.36 21.77 0.04
C ALA A 54 6.18 20.73 1.16
N MET A 55 7.23 20.48 1.96
CA MET A 55 7.13 19.57 3.11
C MET A 55 6.24 20.13 4.22
N VAL A 56 6.33 21.44 4.52
CA VAL A 56 5.44 22.08 5.50
C VAL A 56 4.00 22.05 5.05
N LEU A 57 3.71 22.35 3.79
CA LEU A 57 2.37 22.29 3.23
C LEU A 57 1.82 20.85 3.24
N SER A 58 2.65 19.85 2.98
CA SER A 58 2.25 18.45 3.12
C SER A 58 1.88 18.09 4.55
N ALA A 59 2.61 18.60 5.54
CA ALA A 59 2.29 18.40 6.95
C ALA A 59 0.97 19.10 7.34
N VAL A 60 0.75 20.32 6.86
CA VAL A 60 -0.52 21.06 7.09
C VAL A 60 -1.69 20.34 6.43
N TRP A 61 -1.51 19.87 5.18
CA TRP A 61 -2.50 19.07 4.47
C TRP A 61 -2.92 17.84 5.27
N PHE A 62 -1.92 17.08 5.73
CA PHE A 62 -2.16 15.90 6.56
C PHE A 62 -2.92 16.27 7.85
N ALA A 63 -2.49 17.32 8.56
CA ALA A 63 -3.14 17.75 9.78
C ALA A 63 -4.60 18.15 9.56
N VAL A 64 -4.90 18.94 8.53
CA VAL A 64 -6.26 19.39 8.21
C VAL A 64 -7.19 18.21 7.92
N PHE A 65 -6.74 17.22 7.14
CA PHE A 65 -7.56 16.04 6.81
C PHE A 65 -7.59 14.99 7.94
N ALA A 66 -6.68 15.07 8.92
CA ALA A 66 -6.72 14.24 10.12
C ALA A 66 -7.68 14.78 11.19
N LEU A 67 -7.92 16.10 11.24
CA LEU A 67 -8.77 16.74 12.26
C LEU A 67 -10.19 16.14 12.35
N PRO A 68 -10.91 15.85 11.24
CA PRO A 68 -12.26 15.30 11.33
C PRO A 68 -12.35 13.98 12.10
N VAL A 69 -11.26 13.20 12.16
CA VAL A 69 -11.23 11.92 12.89
C VAL A 69 -11.49 12.14 14.39
N PHE A 70 -10.95 13.22 14.97
CA PHE A 70 -11.10 13.54 16.39
C PHE A 70 -12.53 13.95 16.77
N PHE A 71 -13.32 14.42 15.81
CA PHE A 71 -14.69 14.88 16.04
C PHE A 71 -15.76 13.88 15.58
N ALA A 72 -15.44 13.04 14.59
CA ALA A 72 -16.41 12.16 13.95
C ALA A 72 -16.42 10.73 14.51
N ILE A 73 -15.34 10.30 15.17
CA ILE A 73 -15.24 8.94 15.70
C ILE A 73 -15.49 9.00 17.21
N PRO A 74 -16.57 8.35 17.73
CA PRO A 74 -16.79 8.27 19.17
C PRO A 74 -15.66 7.46 19.82
N GLU A 75 -15.18 7.95 20.96
CA GLU A 75 -14.20 7.21 21.76
C GLU A 75 -14.85 5.95 22.34
N VAL A 76 -14.18 4.83 22.17
CA VAL A 76 -14.54 3.61 22.89
C VAL A 76 -13.97 3.74 24.30
N PRO A 77 -14.76 3.55 25.36
CA PRO A 77 -14.26 3.62 26.73
C PRO A 77 -13.04 2.71 26.89
N ALA A 78 -11.97 3.25 27.44
CA ALA A 78 -10.79 2.46 27.76
C ALA A 78 -11.16 1.37 28.76
N ASP A 79 -10.81 0.11 28.45
CA ASP A 79 -10.98 -0.97 29.40
C ASP A 79 -10.08 -0.70 30.60
N GLU A 80 -10.66 -0.49 31.79
CA GLU A 80 -9.92 -0.15 33.01
C GLU A 80 -8.89 -1.22 33.41
N ALA A 81 -8.95 -2.40 32.78
CA ALA A 81 -8.10 -3.54 33.06
C ALA A 81 -6.67 -3.46 32.52
N SER A 82 -6.32 -2.48 31.68
CA SER A 82 -4.97 -2.40 31.09
C SER A 82 -4.33 -1.02 31.22
N PRO A 83 -3.84 -0.62 32.38
CA PRO A 83 -2.98 0.56 32.45
C PRO A 83 -1.71 0.31 31.61
N VAL A 84 -1.50 1.13 30.56
CA VAL A 84 -0.26 1.11 29.76
C VAL A 84 0.91 1.46 30.67
N ARG A 85 1.61 0.46 31.16
CA ARG A 85 2.76 0.61 32.08
C ARG A 85 4.06 0.51 31.28
N GLY A 86 4.48 1.64 30.69
CA GLY A 86 5.82 1.80 30.10
C GLY A 86 6.01 1.21 28.70
N LEU A 87 7.05 1.67 28.01
CA LEU A 87 7.38 1.30 26.62
C LEU A 87 7.61 -0.21 26.43
N PHE A 88 8.21 -0.88 27.42
CA PHE A 88 8.46 -2.33 27.36
C PHE A 88 7.20 -3.18 27.55
N SER A 89 6.16 -2.65 28.17
CA SER A 89 4.89 -3.35 28.33
C SER A 89 4.18 -3.53 26.98
N GLY A 90 4.31 -2.56 26.06
CA GLY A 90 3.78 -2.65 24.71
C GLY A 90 4.38 -3.83 23.90
N TYR A 91 5.68 -4.03 23.97
CA TYR A 91 6.32 -5.20 23.33
C TYR A 91 5.87 -6.53 23.93
N ARG A 92 5.74 -6.59 25.24
CA ARG A 92 5.24 -7.79 25.94
C ARG A 92 3.78 -8.09 25.56
N GLU A 93 2.96 -7.06 25.44
CA GLU A 93 1.58 -7.17 24.96
C GLU A 93 1.53 -7.69 23.52
N LEU A 94 2.35 -7.12 22.62
CA LEU A 94 2.49 -7.55 21.23
C LEU A 94 2.81 -9.06 21.14
N PHE A 95 3.81 -9.55 21.90
CA PHE A 95 4.16 -10.97 21.92
C PHE A 95 3.04 -11.84 22.52
N ARG A 96 2.33 -11.33 23.53
CA ARG A 96 1.17 -12.02 24.11
C ARG A 96 0.04 -12.14 23.09
N SER A 97 -0.26 -11.06 22.37
CA SER A 97 -1.28 -11.01 21.31
C SER A 97 -0.94 -11.97 20.16
N LEU A 98 0.29 -11.99 19.70
CA LEU A 98 0.74 -12.93 18.66
C LEU A 98 0.62 -14.39 19.13
N ARG A 99 1.00 -14.68 20.39
CA ARG A 99 0.87 -16.03 20.97
C ARG A 99 -0.60 -16.40 21.15
N GLY A 100 -1.46 -15.48 21.57
CA GLY A 100 -2.91 -15.68 21.67
C GLY A 100 -3.51 -16.02 20.29
N LEU A 101 -3.19 -15.24 19.28
CA LEU A 101 -3.65 -15.50 17.89
C LEU A 101 -3.16 -16.85 17.35
N TRP A 102 -1.97 -17.31 17.73
CA TRP A 102 -1.49 -18.64 17.35
C TRP A 102 -2.40 -19.76 17.84
N HIS A 103 -3.02 -19.61 19.01
CA HIS A 103 -3.93 -20.59 19.57
C HIS A 103 -5.37 -20.40 19.14
N GLU A 104 -5.83 -19.15 18.98
CA GLU A 104 -7.22 -18.81 18.68
C GLU A 104 -7.51 -18.79 17.17
N SER A 105 -6.62 -18.18 16.37
CA SER A 105 -6.81 -18.00 14.93
C SER A 105 -5.49 -18.01 14.18
N LYS A 106 -4.97 -19.19 13.90
CA LYS A 106 -3.76 -19.37 13.07
C LYS A 106 -3.91 -18.70 11.70
N GLN A 107 -5.12 -18.70 11.15
CA GLN A 107 -5.39 -18.11 9.82
C GLN A 107 -5.18 -16.59 9.82
N THR A 108 -5.61 -15.90 10.88
CA THR A 108 -5.35 -14.46 11.03
C THR A 108 -3.84 -14.18 11.11
N LEU A 109 -3.09 -14.98 11.86
CA LEU A 109 -1.64 -14.81 11.96
C LEU A 109 -0.92 -15.08 10.63
N PHE A 110 -1.29 -16.16 9.91
CA PHE A 110 -0.77 -16.43 8.56
C PHE A 110 -1.11 -15.31 7.59
N PHE A 111 -2.31 -14.75 7.67
CA PHE A 111 -2.68 -13.61 6.85
C PHE A 111 -1.89 -12.34 7.21
N LEU A 112 -1.65 -12.07 8.50
CA LEU A 112 -0.79 -10.96 8.92
C LEU A 112 0.61 -11.09 8.31
N LEU A 113 1.20 -12.28 8.32
CA LEU A 113 2.51 -12.53 7.71
C LEU A 113 2.46 -12.37 6.19
N ALA A 114 1.51 -12.99 5.52
CA ALA A 114 1.34 -12.89 4.07
C ALA A 114 1.15 -11.42 3.63
N SER A 115 0.26 -10.70 4.33
CA SER A 115 -0.03 -9.31 4.05
C SER A 115 1.17 -8.40 4.31
N ALA A 116 1.95 -8.64 5.33
CA ALA A 116 3.17 -7.89 5.59
C ALA A 116 4.14 -7.99 4.40
N VAL A 117 4.38 -9.20 3.88
CA VAL A 117 5.30 -9.45 2.78
C VAL A 117 4.79 -8.84 1.47
N PHE A 118 3.55 -9.14 1.04
CA PHE A 118 3.10 -8.58 -0.25
C PHE A 118 2.92 -7.06 -0.19
N ARG A 119 2.52 -6.47 0.93
CA ARG A 119 2.41 -5.00 1.07
C ARG A 119 3.74 -4.29 0.97
N ASP A 120 4.82 -4.90 1.46
CA ASP A 120 6.17 -4.37 1.25
C ASP A 120 6.56 -4.44 -0.23
N GLY A 121 6.25 -5.55 -0.93
CA GLY A 121 6.39 -5.64 -2.39
C GLY A 121 5.60 -4.55 -3.13
N LEU A 122 4.33 -4.26 -2.73
CA LEU A 122 3.53 -3.18 -3.29
C LEU A 122 4.20 -1.81 -3.10
N ALA A 123 4.73 -1.55 -1.90
CA ALA A 123 5.48 -0.33 -1.63
C ALA A 123 6.73 -0.23 -2.51
N GLY A 124 7.43 -1.34 -2.72
CA GLY A 124 8.58 -1.45 -3.61
C GLY A 124 8.27 -1.07 -5.06
N VAL A 125 7.10 -1.49 -5.60
CA VAL A 125 6.66 -1.11 -6.95
C VAL A 125 6.65 0.40 -7.11
N PHE A 126 6.03 1.14 -6.20
CA PHE A 126 5.98 2.61 -6.28
C PHE A 126 7.35 3.26 -5.98
N THR A 127 8.05 2.77 -4.96
CA THR A 127 9.31 3.36 -4.51
C THR A 127 10.39 3.30 -5.61
N PHE A 128 10.49 2.18 -6.31
CA PHE A 128 11.55 1.96 -7.29
C PHE A 128 11.12 2.24 -8.74
N ALA A 129 9.83 2.48 -9.01
CA ALA A 129 9.33 2.74 -10.37
C ALA A 129 10.09 3.89 -11.05
N GLY A 130 10.28 5.03 -10.36
CA GLY A 130 11.00 6.17 -10.90
C GLY A 130 12.47 5.89 -11.20
N VAL A 131 13.15 5.12 -10.34
CA VAL A 131 14.56 4.73 -10.54
C VAL A 131 14.69 3.81 -11.76
N ILE A 132 13.78 2.84 -11.89
CA ILE A 132 13.76 1.92 -13.03
C ILE A 132 13.45 2.67 -14.32
N ALA A 133 12.43 3.54 -14.31
CA ALA A 133 12.04 4.36 -15.46
C ALA A 133 13.21 5.21 -15.96
N ALA A 134 13.89 5.92 -15.06
CA ALA A 134 15.02 6.78 -15.41
C ALA A 134 16.24 5.98 -15.87
N ARG A 135 16.67 4.98 -15.09
CA ARG A 135 17.94 4.28 -15.34
C ARG A 135 17.86 3.18 -16.40
N SER A 136 16.72 2.52 -16.53
CA SER A 136 16.57 1.38 -17.45
C SER A 136 15.83 1.72 -18.73
N PHE A 137 14.95 2.73 -18.72
CA PHE A 137 14.17 3.15 -19.88
C PHE A 137 14.49 4.55 -20.39
N GLY A 138 15.44 5.26 -19.74
CA GLY A 138 15.90 6.58 -20.17
C GLY A 138 14.88 7.71 -19.99
N PHE A 139 13.91 7.56 -19.08
CA PHE A 139 12.93 8.61 -18.81
C PHE A 139 13.62 9.81 -18.15
N ASP A 140 13.34 10.99 -18.65
CA ASP A 140 13.70 12.23 -17.98
C ASP A 140 12.79 12.48 -16.76
N ALA A 141 13.16 13.46 -15.93
CA ALA A 141 12.41 13.75 -14.70
C ALA A 141 10.94 14.09 -14.98
N THR A 142 10.67 14.80 -16.08
CA THR A 142 9.31 15.18 -16.47
C THR A 142 8.47 13.95 -16.82
N THR A 143 9.00 13.04 -17.62
CA THR A 143 8.34 11.80 -18.00
C THR A 143 8.09 10.89 -16.78
N VAL A 144 9.03 10.82 -15.84
CA VAL A 144 8.83 10.08 -14.57
C VAL A 144 7.68 10.65 -13.76
N ILE A 145 7.57 11.99 -13.68
CA ILE A 145 6.47 12.65 -12.96
C ILE A 145 5.12 12.39 -13.65
N ILE A 146 5.07 12.51 -14.98
CA ILE A 146 3.85 12.22 -15.76
C ILE A 146 3.42 10.77 -15.57
N PHE A 147 4.38 9.82 -15.61
CA PHE A 147 4.11 8.41 -15.31
C PHE A 147 3.55 8.21 -13.90
N ALA A 148 4.15 8.87 -12.90
CA ALA A 148 3.69 8.77 -11.52
C ALA A 148 2.25 9.31 -11.34
N ILE A 149 1.93 10.43 -11.97
CA ILE A 149 0.57 10.98 -11.97
C ILE A 149 -0.40 10.01 -12.63
N ALA A 150 -0.08 9.49 -13.82
CA ALA A 150 -0.89 8.52 -14.53
C ALA A 150 -1.10 7.25 -13.70
N ALA A 151 -0.05 6.72 -13.08
CA ALA A 151 -0.11 5.55 -12.20
C ALA A 151 -1.03 5.78 -11.00
N ASN A 152 -0.96 6.95 -10.35
CA ASN A 152 -1.82 7.30 -9.23
C ASN A 152 -3.30 7.44 -9.64
N ILE A 153 -3.58 8.11 -10.76
CA ILE A 153 -4.95 8.26 -11.27
C ILE A 153 -5.56 6.90 -11.57
N ILE A 154 -4.85 6.06 -12.34
CA ILE A 154 -5.33 4.75 -12.74
C ILE A 154 -5.49 3.83 -11.53
N SER A 155 -4.54 3.84 -10.58
CA SER A 155 -4.63 3.09 -9.33
C SER A 155 -5.82 3.53 -8.48
N GLY A 156 -6.09 4.82 -8.40
CA GLY A 156 -7.25 5.36 -7.67
C GLY A 156 -8.58 4.86 -8.23
N ILE A 157 -8.76 4.96 -9.55
CA ILE A 157 -9.95 4.46 -10.25
C ILE A 157 -10.07 2.94 -10.06
N ALA A 158 -8.99 2.20 -10.29
CA ALA A 158 -8.97 0.74 -10.14
C ALA A 158 -9.26 0.29 -8.72
N THR A 159 -8.88 1.08 -7.71
CA THR A 159 -9.17 0.78 -6.30
C THR A 159 -10.66 0.86 -6.00
N ILE A 160 -11.33 1.89 -6.50
CA ILE A 160 -12.79 2.04 -6.32
C ILE A 160 -13.52 0.90 -7.03
N LEU A 161 -13.15 0.60 -8.27
CA LEU A 161 -13.71 -0.52 -9.03
C LEU A 161 -13.40 -1.86 -8.36
N GLY A 162 -12.16 -2.05 -7.88
CA GLY A 162 -11.73 -3.24 -7.16
C GLY A 162 -12.56 -3.53 -5.91
N GLY A 163 -12.96 -2.50 -5.17
CA GLY A 163 -13.87 -2.64 -4.03
C GLY A 163 -15.26 -3.15 -4.43
N MET A 164 -15.78 -2.73 -5.60
CA MET A 164 -17.05 -3.26 -6.13
C MET A 164 -16.93 -4.72 -6.58
N PHE A 165 -15.79 -5.10 -7.18
CA PHE A 165 -15.51 -6.49 -7.55
C PHE A 165 -15.33 -7.38 -6.32
N GLU A 166 -14.71 -6.87 -5.25
CA GLU A 166 -14.54 -7.59 -4.00
C GLU A 166 -15.88 -8.00 -3.37
N ASP A 167 -16.86 -7.09 -3.36
CA ASP A 167 -18.18 -7.38 -2.81
C ASP A 167 -18.91 -8.47 -3.63
N ARG A 168 -18.58 -8.65 -4.90
CA ARG A 168 -19.20 -9.62 -5.80
C ARG A 168 -18.50 -11.00 -5.81
N PHE A 169 -17.17 -11.01 -5.72
CA PHE A 169 -16.38 -12.24 -5.87
C PHE A 169 -15.83 -12.72 -4.51
N SER A 170 -14.74 -12.15 -4.07
CA SER A 170 -14.17 -12.29 -2.72
C SER A 170 -12.94 -11.40 -2.56
N ALA A 171 -12.64 -10.97 -1.33
CA ALA A 171 -11.42 -10.21 -1.05
C ALA A 171 -10.15 -10.98 -1.41
N LYS A 172 -10.10 -12.29 -1.09
CA LYS A 172 -8.95 -13.15 -1.41
C LYS A 172 -8.79 -13.33 -2.91
N GLY A 173 -9.89 -13.49 -3.65
CA GLY A 173 -9.88 -13.60 -5.11
C GLY A 173 -9.32 -12.34 -5.76
N VAL A 174 -9.79 -11.15 -5.34
CA VAL A 174 -9.29 -9.85 -5.83
C VAL A 174 -7.81 -9.69 -5.53
N MET A 175 -7.35 -9.99 -4.30
CA MET A 175 -5.92 -9.93 -3.95
C MET A 175 -5.10 -10.86 -4.82
N THR A 176 -5.51 -12.12 -4.95
CA THR A 176 -4.75 -13.13 -5.71
C THR A 176 -4.66 -12.77 -7.20
N ALA A 177 -5.79 -12.43 -7.83
CA ALA A 177 -5.81 -12.02 -9.24
C ALA A 177 -4.94 -10.78 -9.48
N SER A 178 -5.02 -9.80 -8.59
CA SER A 178 -4.22 -8.58 -8.68
C SER A 178 -2.71 -8.86 -8.51
N LEU A 179 -2.32 -9.69 -7.54
CA LEU A 179 -0.92 -10.06 -7.33
C LEU A 179 -0.36 -10.86 -8.53
N VAL A 180 -1.15 -11.78 -9.12
CA VAL A 180 -0.77 -12.48 -10.36
C VAL A 180 -0.54 -11.49 -11.49
N ALA A 181 -1.47 -10.57 -11.71
CA ALA A 181 -1.35 -9.56 -12.76
C ALA A 181 -0.10 -8.66 -12.55
N MET A 182 0.17 -8.27 -11.30
CA MET A 182 1.34 -7.45 -10.95
C MET A 182 2.65 -8.19 -11.21
N VAL A 183 2.78 -9.43 -10.72
CA VAL A 183 3.98 -10.24 -10.95
C VAL A 183 4.19 -10.47 -12.44
N THR A 184 3.13 -10.80 -13.18
CA THR A 184 3.19 -10.94 -14.65
C THR A 184 3.61 -9.64 -15.31
N GLY A 185 3.04 -8.50 -14.93
CA GLY A 185 3.41 -7.19 -15.46
C GLY A 185 4.88 -6.84 -15.23
N LEU A 186 5.37 -7.06 -14.02
CA LEU A 186 6.79 -6.82 -13.70
C LEU A 186 7.74 -7.74 -14.49
N VAL A 187 7.38 -9.02 -14.64
CA VAL A 187 8.16 -9.96 -15.48
C VAL A 187 8.13 -9.52 -16.94
N LEU A 188 6.99 -9.07 -17.47
CA LEU A 188 6.89 -8.56 -18.83
C LEU A 188 7.69 -7.28 -19.03
N VAL A 189 7.71 -6.36 -18.04
CA VAL A 189 8.60 -5.19 -18.08
C VAL A 189 10.05 -5.64 -18.20
N PHE A 190 10.48 -6.64 -17.43
CA PHE A 190 11.85 -7.14 -17.45
C PHE A 190 12.19 -7.80 -18.79
N VAL A 191 11.37 -8.74 -19.25
CA VAL A 191 11.65 -9.55 -20.46
C VAL A 191 11.59 -8.70 -21.73
N LEU A 192 10.62 -7.80 -21.81
CA LEU A 192 10.37 -6.97 -22.99
C LEU A 192 11.10 -5.63 -22.97
N ALA A 193 11.89 -5.33 -21.93
CA ALA A 193 12.63 -4.07 -21.81
C ALA A 193 13.42 -3.67 -23.07
N PRO A 194 14.08 -4.61 -23.81
CA PRO A 194 14.79 -4.26 -25.04
C PRO A 194 13.93 -3.66 -26.15
N LEU A 195 12.60 -3.81 -26.07
CA LEU A 195 11.68 -3.25 -27.05
C LEU A 195 11.42 -1.75 -26.87
N GLY A 196 11.89 -1.17 -25.77
CA GLY A 196 11.88 0.27 -25.56
C GLY A 196 10.91 0.80 -24.49
N PRO A 197 10.81 2.13 -24.35
CA PRO A 197 10.11 2.78 -23.26
C PRO A 197 8.60 2.49 -23.17
N TRP A 198 7.94 2.18 -24.28
CA TRP A 198 6.51 1.84 -24.30
C TRP A 198 6.17 0.63 -23.43
N VAL A 199 7.13 -0.31 -23.26
CA VAL A 199 6.99 -1.48 -22.38
C VAL A 199 6.72 -1.07 -20.95
N PHE A 200 7.47 -0.07 -20.45
CA PHE A 200 7.27 0.44 -19.11
C PHE A 200 5.94 1.19 -18.96
N TRP A 201 5.55 1.97 -19.97
CA TRP A 201 4.25 2.62 -19.99
C TRP A 201 3.09 1.60 -19.92
N THR A 202 3.17 0.51 -20.65
CA THR A 202 2.11 -0.50 -20.71
C THR A 202 2.10 -1.39 -19.47
N PHE A 203 3.17 -2.12 -19.22
CA PHE A 203 3.20 -3.15 -18.18
C PHE A 203 3.54 -2.59 -16.80
N GLY A 204 4.26 -1.49 -16.73
CA GLY A 204 4.48 -0.74 -15.50
C GLY A 204 3.18 -0.12 -14.98
N LEU A 205 2.40 0.54 -15.84
CA LEU A 205 1.07 1.03 -15.46
C LEU A 205 0.12 -0.12 -15.12
N MET A 206 0.14 -1.23 -15.89
CA MET A 206 -0.64 -2.42 -15.56
C MET A 206 -0.34 -2.91 -14.14
N SER A 207 0.94 -2.94 -13.75
CA SER A 207 1.31 -3.32 -12.38
C SER A 207 0.79 -2.31 -11.35
N ALA A 208 0.88 -1.01 -11.64
CA ALA A 208 0.40 0.04 -10.73
C ALA A 208 -1.12 0.00 -10.50
N VAL A 209 -1.91 -0.34 -11.53
CA VAL A 209 -3.38 -0.48 -11.46
C VAL A 209 -3.81 -1.37 -10.28
N PHE A 210 -3.11 -2.46 -10.05
CA PHE A 210 -3.51 -3.47 -9.08
C PHE A 210 -3.05 -3.21 -7.65
N VAL A 211 -2.20 -2.21 -7.40
CA VAL A 211 -1.72 -1.90 -6.04
C VAL A 211 -2.85 -1.50 -5.11
N GLY A 212 -3.70 -0.59 -5.56
CA GLY A 212 -4.83 -0.10 -4.77
C GLY A 212 -5.86 -1.19 -4.43
N PRO A 213 -6.33 -1.98 -5.40
CA PRO A 213 -7.22 -3.12 -5.15
C PRO A 213 -6.67 -4.11 -4.13
N VAL A 214 -5.37 -4.48 -4.20
CA VAL A 214 -4.75 -5.37 -3.20
C VAL A 214 -4.78 -4.74 -1.80
N GLN A 215 -4.42 -3.46 -1.69
CA GLN A 215 -4.39 -2.74 -0.41
C GLN A 215 -5.77 -2.66 0.22
N SER A 216 -6.79 -2.32 -0.58
CA SER A 216 -8.17 -2.23 -0.12
C SER A 216 -8.71 -3.60 0.31
N ALA A 217 -8.58 -4.61 -0.55
CA ALA A 217 -9.05 -5.97 -0.29
C ALA A 217 -8.33 -6.63 0.90
N SER A 218 -7.05 -6.31 1.12
CA SER A 218 -6.29 -6.80 2.26
C SER A 218 -6.88 -6.33 3.60
N ARG A 219 -7.34 -5.08 3.66
CA ARG A 219 -7.95 -4.53 4.88
C ARG A 219 -9.34 -5.10 5.14
N SER A 220 -10.15 -5.20 4.11
CA SER A 220 -11.50 -5.77 4.22
C SER A 220 -11.46 -7.27 4.52
N TYR A 221 -10.49 -8.01 3.95
CA TYR A 221 -10.28 -9.41 4.29
C TYR A 221 -9.85 -9.59 5.74
N LEU A 222 -8.90 -8.77 6.21
CA LEU A 222 -8.51 -8.77 7.63
C LEU A 222 -9.72 -8.53 8.53
N ALA A 223 -10.53 -7.50 8.24
CA ALA A 223 -11.71 -7.19 9.03
C ALA A 223 -12.70 -8.36 9.15
N LYS A 224 -12.78 -9.23 8.13
CA LYS A 224 -13.59 -10.45 8.15
C LYS A 224 -12.99 -11.59 9.00
N LEU A 225 -11.68 -11.55 9.25
CA LEU A 225 -10.96 -12.56 10.04
C LEU A 225 -10.87 -12.21 11.53
N ILE A 226 -11.18 -10.97 11.90
CA ILE A 226 -11.03 -10.48 13.28
C ILE A 226 -12.21 -10.95 14.13
N PRO A 227 -11.94 -11.59 15.29
CA PRO A 227 -12.99 -11.85 16.28
C PRO A 227 -13.58 -10.53 16.79
N PRO A 228 -14.90 -10.46 17.06
CA PRO A 228 -15.52 -9.25 17.60
C PRO A 228 -14.84 -8.75 18.87
N GLY A 229 -14.62 -7.42 18.94
CA GLY A 229 -14.00 -6.75 20.10
C GLY A 229 -12.48 -6.70 20.08
N ARG A 230 -11.80 -7.27 19.06
CA ARG A 230 -10.32 -7.23 18.94
C ARG A 230 -9.84 -6.43 17.72
N GLU A 231 -10.72 -5.61 17.14
CA GLU A 231 -10.45 -4.88 15.89
C GLU A 231 -9.22 -3.97 16.02
N GLY A 232 -9.16 -3.16 17.09
CA GLY A 232 -8.06 -2.24 17.32
C GLY A 232 -6.72 -2.94 17.49
N GLU A 233 -6.70 -4.05 18.25
CA GLU A 233 -5.51 -4.86 18.46
C GLU A 233 -4.97 -5.45 17.15
N ILE A 234 -5.83 -6.11 16.37
CA ILE A 234 -5.42 -6.84 15.18
C ILE A 234 -5.06 -5.88 14.03
N PHE A 235 -5.76 -4.74 13.88
CA PHE A 235 -5.32 -3.70 12.96
C PHE A 235 -4.00 -3.05 13.39
N GLY A 236 -3.74 -2.91 14.69
CA GLY A 236 -2.45 -2.51 15.22
C GLY A 236 -1.33 -3.51 14.87
N LEU A 237 -1.58 -4.82 15.02
CA LEU A 237 -0.67 -5.88 14.59
C LEU A 237 -0.42 -5.84 13.07
N TYR A 238 -1.46 -5.63 12.27
CA TYR A 238 -1.35 -5.49 10.81
C TYR A 238 -0.47 -4.31 10.39
N ALA A 239 -0.59 -3.18 11.08
CA ALA A 239 0.27 -2.03 10.83
C ALA A 239 1.72 -2.31 11.26
N THR A 240 1.92 -2.89 12.45
CA THR A 240 3.24 -3.18 13.02
C THR A 240 3.99 -4.24 12.23
N THR A 241 3.34 -5.36 11.86
CA THR A 241 3.96 -6.42 11.06
C THR A 241 4.37 -5.93 9.69
N GLY A 242 3.55 -5.06 9.04
CA GLY A 242 3.92 -4.44 7.77
C GLY A 242 5.15 -3.54 7.88
N ARG A 243 5.31 -2.84 9.00
CA ARG A 243 6.53 -2.03 9.24
C ARG A 243 7.75 -2.88 9.57
N ALA A 244 7.57 -3.98 10.31
CA ALA A 244 8.67 -4.87 10.68
C ALA A 244 9.36 -5.51 9.46
N VAL A 245 8.65 -5.73 8.36
CA VAL A 245 9.19 -6.35 7.14
C VAL A 245 9.47 -5.34 6.01
N SER A 246 9.34 -4.03 6.23
CA SER A 246 9.46 -2.98 5.20
C SER A 246 10.85 -2.86 4.56
N PHE A 247 11.78 -3.70 4.93
CA PHE A 247 13.11 -3.81 4.34
C PHE A 247 13.22 -4.87 3.23
N LEU A 248 12.24 -5.78 3.09
CA LEU A 248 12.36 -6.92 2.16
C LEU A 248 12.41 -6.47 0.70
N ALA A 249 11.53 -5.57 0.27
CA ALA A 249 11.53 -5.08 -1.11
C ALA A 249 12.80 -4.27 -1.44
N PRO A 250 13.27 -3.31 -0.62
CA PRO A 250 14.56 -2.66 -0.82
C PRO A 250 15.74 -3.64 -0.83
N ALA A 251 15.77 -4.60 0.07
CA ALA A 251 16.84 -5.59 0.12
C ALA A 251 16.83 -6.50 -1.12
N ALA A 252 15.66 -7.00 -1.52
CA ALA A 252 15.52 -7.85 -2.70
C ALA A 252 15.85 -7.07 -3.99
N PHE A 253 15.41 -5.80 -4.09
CA PHE A 253 15.77 -4.92 -5.20
C PHE A 253 17.29 -4.76 -5.29
N THR A 254 17.95 -4.39 -4.18
CA THR A 254 19.39 -4.15 -4.14
C THR A 254 20.18 -5.43 -4.43
N ALA A 255 19.79 -6.56 -3.85
CA ALA A 255 20.41 -7.86 -4.11
C ALA A 255 20.29 -8.26 -5.59
N ALA A 256 19.11 -8.10 -6.18
CA ALA A 256 18.91 -8.42 -7.60
C ALA A 256 19.72 -7.49 -8.51
N VAL A 257 19.83 -6.20 -8.20
CA VAL A 257 20.70 -5.26 -8.93
C VAL A 257 22.15 -5.65 -8.81
N ALA A 258 22.62 -6.03 -7.62
CA ALA A 258 23.99 -6.48 -7.40
C ALA A 258 24.35 -7.73 -8.18
N LEU A 259 23.43 -8.68 -8.32
CA LEU A 259 23.61 -9.92 -9.06
C LEU A 259 23.51 -9.71 -10.58
N GLY A 260 22.59 -8.87 -11.05
CA GLY A 260 22.31 -8.66 -12.46
C GLY A 260 23.05 -7.48 -13.10
N GLY A 261 23.71 -6.64 -12.32
CA GLY A 261 24.54 -5.51 -12.80
C GLY A 261 23.75 -4.27 -13.23
N THR A 262 22.43 -4.33 -13.35
CA THR A 262 21.61 -3.18 -13.77
C THR A 262 20.36 -3.00 -12.90
N SER A 263 19.82 -1.78 -12.84
CA SER A 263 18.58 -1.46 -12.11
C SER A 263 17.37 -2.23 -12.64
N LEU A 264 17.42 -2.71 -13.86
CA LEU A 264 16.36 -3.54 -14.46
C LEU A 264 16.14 -4.84 -13.68
N PHE A 265 17.23 -5.49 -13.21
CA PHE A 265 17.13 -6.70 -12.38
C PHE A 265 16.42 -6.46 -11.05
N GLY A 266 16.43 -5.25 -10.54
CA GLY A 266 15.68 -4.89 -9.34
C GLY A 266 14.17 -5.17 -9.44
N ILE A 267 13.60 -5.13 -10.66
CA ILE A 267 12.21 -5.52 -10.93
C ILE A 267 11.95 -6.95 -10.48
N LEU A 268 12.89 -7.88 -10.77
CA LEU A 268 12.76 -9.29 -10.37
C LEU A 268 12.82 -9.46 -8.86
N GLY A 269 13.62 -8.64 -8.17
CA GLY A 269 13.66 -8.62 -6.70
C GLY A 269 12.29 -8.25 -6.11
N ILE A 270 11.64 -7.21 -6.64
CA ILE A 270 10.29 -6.80 -6.21
C ILE A 270 9.27 -7.88 -6.57
N ALA A 271 9.32 -8.44 -7.79
CA ALA A 271 8.43 -9.50 -8.24
C ALA A 271 8.55 -10.75 -7.35
N LEU A 272 9.75 -11.09 -6.90
CA LEU A 272 10.00 -12.20 -5.97
C LEU A 272 9.31 -11.96 -4.61
N VAL A 273 9.40 -10.76 -4.04
CA VAL A 273 8.72 -10.42 -2.78
C VAL A 273 7.21 -10.53 -2.93
N LEU A 274 6.64 -10.00 -4.02
CA LEU A 274 5.21 -10.14 -4.32
C LEU A 274 4.79 -11.60 -4.51
N LEU A 275 5.60 -12.40 -5.20
CA LEU A 275 5.36 -13.82 -5.42
C LEU A 275 5.36 -14.60 -4.10
N ILE A 276 6.34 -14.35 -3.23
CA ILE A 276 6.40 -14.97 -1.90
C ILE A 276 5.14 -14.58 -1.09
N GLY A 277 4.80 -13.29 -1.06
CA GLY A 277 3.60 -12.81 -0.38
C GLY A 277 2.32 -13.44 -0.93
N MET A 278 2.23 -13.63 -2.25
CA MET A 278 1.11 -14.31 -2.90
C MET A 278 1.04 -15.81 -2.52
N ILE A 279 2.16 -16.51 -2.51
CA ILE A 279 2.20 -17.93 -2.10
C ILE A 279 1.73 -18.06 -0.65
N LEU A 280 2.21 -17.19 0.24
CA LEU A 280 1.77 -17.17 1.63
C LEU A 280 0.26 -16.87 1.74
N LEU A 281 -0.28 -15.95 0.93
CA LEU A 281 -1.71 -15.66 0.88
C LEU A 281 -2.54 -16.87 0.43
N LEU A 282 -2.06 -17.64 -0.53
CA LEU A 282 -2.74 -18.85 -1.00
C LEU A 282 -2.84 -19.92 0.10
N MET A 283 -1.85 -19.99 1.01
CA MET A 283 -1.86 -20.90 2.14
C MET A 283 -2.86 -20.50 3.24
N VAL A 284 -3.34 -19.27 3.27
CA VAL A 284 -4.39 -18.82 4.18
C VAL A 284 -5.70 -19.48 3.76
N ARG A 285 -6.31 -20.28 4.62
CA ARG A 285 -7.62 -20.90 4.35
C ARG A 285 -8.73 -19.90 4.64
N GLU A 286 -9.73 -19.83 3.77
CA GLU A 286 -10.94 -19.10 4.07
C GLU A 286 -11.69 -19.87 5.18
N SER A 287 -11.93 -19.20 6.31
CA SER A 287 -12.85 -19.75 7.29
C SER A 287 -14.23 -19.83 6.62
N PRO A 288 -14.96 -20.97 6.70
CA PRO A 288 -16.31 -21.02 6.19
C PRO A 288 -17.08 -19.88 6.88
N THR A 289 -17.59 -18.97 6.09
CA THR A 289 -18.50 -17.92 6.54
C THR A 289 -19.63 -18.65 7.26
N THR A 290 -19.74 -18.46 8.58
CA THR A 290 -20.93 -18.91 9.30
C THR A 290 -22.07 -18.15 8.63
N SER A 291 -22.79 -18.85 7.74
CA SER A 291 -24.01 -18.35 7.14
C SER A 291 -24.93 -18.02 8.31
N VAL A 292 -25.03 -16.74 8.65
CA VAL A 292 -26.13 -16.27 9.49
C VAL A 292 -27.37 -16.54 8.65
N THR A 293 -27.98 -17.66 8.93
CA THR A 293 -29.31 -18.01 8.47
C THR A 293 -30.22 -16.82 8.76
N LYS A 294 -30.93 -16.43 7.71
CA LYS A 294 -31.92 -15.35 7.68
C LYS A 294 -32.99 -15.55 8.75
#